data_4d8d428e48c2bafdeae577ec0cc6731c
#
_entry.id   4d8d428e48c2bafdeae577ec0cc6731c
#
_cell.length_a   1.000
_cell.length_b   1.000
_cell.length_c   1.000
_cell.angle_alpha   90.00
_cell.angle_beta   90.00
_cell.angle_gamma   90.00
#
_symmetry.space_group_name_H-M   'P 1'
#
loop_
_entity.id
_entity.type
_entity.pdbx_description
1 polymer ?
#
loop_
_entity_poly.entity_id
_entity_poly.type
_entity_poly.pdbx_seq_one_letter_code
_entity_poly.pdbx_strand_id
1 'polypeptide(L)'
;MKTLNDYMKMSYRMEIVEDQDEGGFVVFYPDLPGCITCGETIESAVANAVDAKKAWLEAALEEGIEISEPDGLEAYSGQFKLRVPRSLHRALAEHSKREGISMNQYCVYLLSKNDVMFSAKN
;
A
#
# COMPACT_ATOMS: atom_id res chain seq x y z
N MET A 1 18.44 -16.04 3.77
CA MET A 1 17.50 -16.35 2.70
C MET A 1 16.07 -16.39 3.23
N LYS A 2 15.15 -15.70 2.56
CA LYS A 2 13.76 -15.66 3.02
C LYS A 2 13.02 -16.96 2.70
N THR A 3 12.18 -17.37 3.63
CA THR A 3 11.39 -18.60 3.51
C THR A 3 9.97 -18.27 3.06
N LEU A 4 9.21 -19.29 2.70
CA LEU A 4 7.78 -19.12 2.36
C LEU A 4 7.05 -18.38 3.48
N ASN A 5 7.31 -18.75 4.74
CA ASN A 5 6.66 -18.12 5.87
C ASN A 5 6.98 -16.62 5.97
N ASP A 6 8.23 -16.25 5.65
CA ASP A 6 8.62 -14.84 5.64
C ASP A 6 7.82 -14.04 4.61
N TYR A 7 7.67 -14.59 3.38
CA TYR A 7 6.90 -13.92 2.34
C TYR A 7 5.40 -13.88 2.65
N MET A 8 4.86 -14.93 3.26
CA MET A 8 3.44 -14.98 3.61
C MET A 8 3.06 -13.92 4.64
N LYS A 9 4.02 -13.49 5.46
CA LYS A 9 3.79 -12.44 6.46
C LYS A 9 3.87 -11.04 5.90
N MET A 10 4.38 -10.89 4.68
CA MET A 10 4.48 -9.57 4.05
C MET A 10 3.12 -9.12 3.53
N SER A 11 2.88 -7.81 3.60
CA SER A 11 1.61 -7.22 3.16
C SER A 11 1.64 -6.91 1.69
N TYR A 12 1.37 -7.89 0.86
CA TYR A 12 1.25 -7.69 -0.58
C TYR A 12 -0.07 -7.02 -0.92
N ARG A 13 0.01 -6.02 -1.79
CA ARG A 13 -1.16 -5.31 -2.27
C ARG A 13 -2.04 -6.27 -3.07
N MET A 14 -3.34 -6.20 -2.83
CA MET A 14 -4.34 -7.04 -3.47
C MET A 14 -5.34 -6.13 -4.19
N GLU A 15 -5.68 -6.45 -5.42
CA GLU A 15 -6.72 -5.74 -6.14
C GLU A 15 -7.90 -6.68 -6.42
N ILE A 16 -9.10 -6.16 -6.19
CA ILE A 16 -10.34 -6.92 -6.37
C ILE A 16 -11.18 -6.20 -7.41
N VAL A 17 -11.55 -6.92 -8.46
CA VAL A 17 -12.36 -6.37 -9.56
C VAL A 17 -13.59 -7.23 -9.73
N GLU A 18 -14.75 -6.58 -9.87
CA GLU A 18 -16.00 -7.29 -10.15
C GLU A 18 -15.99 -7.77 -11.59
N ASP A 19 -16.29 -9.05 -11.78
CA ASP A 19 -16.40 -9.65 -13.11
C ASP A 19 -17.85 -9.53 -13.60
N GLN A 20 -18.08 -8.58 -14.49
CA GLN A 20 -19.42 -8.30 -14.98
C GLN A 20 -19.89 -9.30 -16.03
N ASP A 21 -18.98 -10.03 -16.67
CA ASP A 21 -19.31 -10.98 -17.71
C ASP A 21 -19.78 -12.33 -17.14
N GLU A 22 -19.03 -12.86 -16.18
CA GLU A 22 -19.31 -14.15 -15.59
C GLU A 22 -19.88 -14.08 -14.17
N GLY A 23 -19.88 -12.90 -13.60
CA GLY A 23 -20.27 -12.69 -12.21
C GLY A 23 -19.12 -12.99 -11.25
N GLY A 24 -19.30 -12.62 -10.00
CA GLY A 24 -18.28 -12.82 -8.99
C GLY A 24 -17.18 -11.78 -9.04
N PHE A 25 -16.02 -12.15 -8.50
CA PHE A 25 -14.91 -11.21 -8.32
C PHE A 25 -13.60 -11.87 -8.71
N VAL A 26 -12.73 -11.07 -9.33
CA VAL A 26 -11.35 -11.46 -9.66
C VAL A 26 -10.43 -10.76 -8.66
N VAL A 27 -9.47 -11.49 -8.13
CA VAL A 27 -8.49 -10.95 -7.19
C VAL A 27 -7.09 -11.26 -7.71
N PHE A 28 -6.22 -10.28 -7.67
CA PHE A 28 -4.83 -10.51 -8.06
C PHE A 28 -3.87 -9.67 -7.23
N TYR A 29 -2.61 -10.09 -7.22
CA TYR A 29 -1.53 -9.39 -6.54
C TYR A 29 -0.63 -8.74 -7.58
N PRO A 30 -0.67 -7.40 -7.74
CA PRO A 30 0.14 -6.74 -8.77
C PRO A 30 1.64 -7.01 -8.68
N ASP A 31 2.16 -7.20 -7.47
CA ASP A 31 3.59 -7.45 -7.27
C ASP A 31 4.00 -8.91 -7.47
N LEU A 32 3.04 -9.80 -7.67
CA LEU A 32 3.28 -11.22 -7.93
C LEU A 32 2.68 -11.56 -9.30
N PRO A 33 3.47 -11.40 -10.40
CA PRO A 33 2.93 -11.58 -11.76
C PRO A 33 2.31 -12.94 -12.00
N GLY A 34 1.07 -12.93 -12.46
CA GLY A 34 0.33 -14.17 -12.74
C GLY A 34 -0.38 -14.75 -11.53
N CYS A 35 -0.25 -14.14 -10.35
CA CYS A 35 -0.97 -14.59 -9.17
C CYS A 35 -2.37 -13.97 -9.18
N ILE A 36 -3.31 -14.69 -9.76
CA ILE A 36 -4.70 -14.26 -9.98
C ILE A 36 -5.65 -15.40 -9.67
N THR A 37 -6.79 -15.06 -9.10
CA THR A 37 -7.84 -16.03 -8.79
C THR A 37 -9.21 -15.36 -8.82
N CYS A 38 -10.25 -16.10 -8.54
CA CYS A 38 -11.61 -15.57 -8.54
C CYS A 38 -12.46 -16.27 -7.48
N GLY A 39 -13.63 -15.71 -7.23
CA GLY A 39 -14.61 -16.28 -6.31
C GLY A 39 -15.98 -15.66 -6.57
N GLU A 40 -17.03 -16.33 -6.15
CA GLU A 40 -18.41 -15.84 -6.35
C GLU A 40 -18.72 -14.65 -5.46
N THR A 41 -18.09 -14.59 -4.27
CA THR A 41 -18.26 -13.50 -3.32
C THR A 41 -16.90 -12.88 -3.04
N ILE A 42 -16.90 -11.70 -2.46
CA ILE A 42 -15.65 -11.05 -2.04
C ILE A 42 -14.91 -11.94 -1.05
N GLU A 43 -15.65 -12.50 -0.09
CA GLU A 43 -15.05 -13.36 0.95
C GLU A 43 -14.39 -14.60 0.36
N SER A 44 -15.09 -15.29 -0.55
CA SER A 44 -14.54 -16.48 -1.19
C SER A 44 -13.36 -16.13 -2.11
N ALA A 45 -13.45 -15.01 -2.83
CA ALA A 45 -12.37 -14.55 -3.70
C ALA A 45 -11.10 -14.24 -2.90
N VAL A 46 -11.24 -13.56 -1.76
CA VAL A 46 -10.10 -13.24 -0.89
C VAL A 46 -9.47 -14.51 -0.29
N ALA A 47 -10.31 -15.45 0.16
CA ALA A 47 -9.81 -16.72 0.69
C ALA A 47 -9.03 -17.48 -0.38
N ASN A 48 -9.56 -17.53 -1.61
CA ASN A 48 -8.89 -18.15 -2.74
C ASN A 48 -7.58 -17.43 -3.09
N ALA A 49 -7.56 -16.10 -2.93
CA ALA A 49 -6.36 -15.30 -3.18
C ALA A 49 -5.23 -15.65 -2.21
N VAL A 50 -5.53 -15.87 -0.95
CA VAL A 50 -4.53 -16.28 0.05
C VAL A 50 -3.90 -17.62 -0.34
N ASP A 51 -4.73 -18.57 -0.76
CA ASP A 51 -4.26 -19.88 -1.22
C ASP A 51 -3.43 -19.74 -2.50
N ALA A 52 -3.87 -18.91 -3.43
CA ALA A 52 -3.14 -18.67 -4.69
C ALA A 52 -1.77 -18.02 -4.42
N LYS A 53 -1.71 -17.08 -3.48
CA LYS A 53 -0.44 -16.46 -3.07
C LYS A 53 0.52 -17.49 -2.54
N LYS A 54 0.06 -18.36 -1.66
CA LYS A 54 0.89 -19.42 -1.09
C LYS A 54 1.44 -20.35 -2.19
N ALA A 55 0.58 -20.81 -3.10
CA ALA A 55 0.99 -21.68 -4.18
C ALA A 55 1.99 -20.98 -5.11
N TRP A 56 1.74 -19.71 -5.44
CA TRP A 56 2.63 -18.93 -6.29
C TRP A 56 4.01 -18.77 -5.66
N LEU A 57 4.04 -18.43 -4.36
CA LEU A 57 5.31 -18.26 -3.64
C LEU A 57 6.07 -19.58 -3.51
N GLU A 58 5.38 -20.70 -3.24
CA GLU A 58 6.01 -22.01 -3.16
C GLU A 58 6.67 -22.37 -4.51
N ALA A 59 5.95 -22.16 -5.61
CA ALA A 59 6.47 -22.45 -6.94
C ALA A 59 7.67 -21.55 -7.28
N ALA A 60 7.59 -20.27 -6.94
CA ALA A 60 8.68 -19.32 -7.22
C ALA A 60 9.95 -19.70 -6.45
N LEU A 61 9.79 -20.09 -5.18
CA LEU A 61 10.92 -20.51 -4.36
C LEU A 61 11.57 -21.78 -4.88
N GLU A 62 10.76 -22.76 -5.32
CA GLU A 62 11.26 -24.01 -5.90
C GLU A 62 12.03 -23.78 -7.19
N GLU A 63 11.53 -22.89 -8.03
CA GLU A 63 12.13 -22.60 -9.34
C GLU A 63 13.26 -21.58 -9.29
N GLY A 64 13.49 -20.98 -8.12
CA GLY A 64 14.53 -19.97 -7.97
C GLY A 64 14.19 -18.65 -8.66
N ILE A 65 12.91 -18.39 -8.86
CA ILE A 65 12.44 -17.14 -9.46
C ILE A 65 12.57 -16.01 -8.41
N GLU A 66 13.05 -14.86 -8.85
CA GLU A 66 13.15 -13.69 -7.98
C GLU A 66 11.75 -13.22 -7.59
N ILE A 67 11.51 -13.09 -6.28
CA ILE A 67 10.23 -12.66 -5.75
C ILE A 67 10.33 -11.20 -5.34
N SER A 68 9.49 -10.36 -5.94
CA SER A 68 9.41 -8.95 -5.58
C SER A 68 8.81 -8.80 -4.19
N GLU A 69 9.39 -7.94 -3.37
CA GLU A 69 8.81 -7.62 -2.07
C GLU A 69 7.80 -6.49 -2.22
N PRO A 70 6.83 -6.37 -1.28
CA PRO A 70 5.89 -5.25 -1.31
C PRO A 70 6.64 -3.92 -1.25
N ASP A 71 5.98 -2.83 -1.61
CA ASP A 71 6.57 -1.49 -1.75
C ASP A 71 7.30 -0.94 -0.53
N GLY A 72 7.51 -1.71 0.49
CA GLY A 72 8.27 -1.28 1.66
C GLY A 72 7.55 -0.30 2.57
N LEU A 73 6.24 -0.14 2.41
CA LEU A 73 5.46 0.75 3.27
C LEU A 73 5.54 0.36 4.74
N GLU A 74 5.76 -0.92 5.02
CA GLU A 74 5.89 -1.41 6.39
C GLU A 74 7.13 -0.88 7.10
N ALA A 75 8.14 -0.45 6.34
CA ALA A 75 9.33 0.17 6.91
C ALA A 75 9.05 1.58 7.41
N TYR A 76 7.88 2.13 7.07
CA TYR A 76 7.50 3.50 7.40
C TYR A 76 6.34 3.50 8.37
N SER A 77 6.56 4.12 9.53
CA SER A 77 5.54 4.16 10.60
C SER A 77 4.42 5.17 10.36
N GLY A 78 4.65 6.10 9.44
CA GLY A 78 3.75 7.23 9.29
C GLY A 78 4.04 8.36 10.27
N GLN A 79 5.11 8.21 11.06
CA GLN A 79 5.51 9.21 12.04
C GLN A 79 6.98 9.56 11.87
N PHE A 80 7.27 10.84 11.87
CA PHE A 80 8.65 11.32 11.88
C PHE A 80 8.67 12.70 12.50
N LYS A 81 9.84 13.09 13.00
CA LYS A 81 10.02 14.39 13.64
C LYS A 81 10.63 15.35 12.62
N LEU A 82 10.00 16.50 12.46
CA LEU A 82 10.48 17.56 11.58
C LEU A 82 10.81 18.78 12.41
N ARG A 83 12.02 19.32 12.20
CA ARG A 83 12.44 20.57 12.83
C ARG A 83 12.35 21.68 11.80
N VAL A 84 11.67 22.76 12.20
CA VAL A 84 11.47 23.92 11.34
C VAL A 84 11.91 25.19 12.07
N PRO A 85 12.23 26.28 11.35
CA PRO A 85 12.49 27.54 12.01
C PRO A 85 11.31 27.98 12.88
N ARG A 86 11.59 28.67 13.97
CA ARG A 86 10.55 29.13 14.90
C ARG A 86 9.48 29.98 14.21
N SER A 87 9.89 30.80 13.27
CA SER A 87 8.94 31.65 12.53
C SER A 87 7.96 30.83 11.70
N LEU A 88 8.45 29.73 11.08
CA LEU A 88 7.59 28.83 10.33
C LEU A 88 6.64 28.08 11.25
N HIS A 89 7.14 27.60 12.39
CA HIS A 89 6.30 26.94 13.40
C HIS A 89 5.14 27.85 13.82
N ARG A 90 5.46 29.11 14.11
CA ARG A 90 4.44 30.10 14.48
C ARG A 90 3.41 30.30 13.36
N ALA A 91 3.89 30.44 12.14
CA ALA A 91 3.01 30.64 10.99
C ALA A 91 2.07 29.44 10.80
N LEU A 92 2.60 28.24 10.91
CA LEU A 92 1.79 27.00 10.77
C LEU A 92 0.72 26.92 11.87
N ALA A 93 1.10 27.27 13.11
CA ALA A 93 0.15 27.27 14.23
C ALA A 93 -0.96 28.29 14.01
N GLU A 94 -0.62 29.50 13.57
CA GLU A 94 -1.60 30.55 13.31
C GLU A 94 -2.53 30.21 12.16
N HIS A 95 -1.97 29.67 11.06
CA HIS A 95 -2.75 29.31 9.88
C HIS A 95 -3.70 28.15 10.15
N SER A 96 -3.23 27.12 10.88
CA SER A 96 -4.09 25.99 11.22
C SER A 96 -5.26 26.41 12.09
N LYS A 97 -5.00 27.33 13.05
CA LYS A 97 -6.05 27.86 13.91
C LYS A 97 -7.08 28.64 13.11
N ARG A 98 -6.63 29.42 12.14
CA ARG A 98 -7.52 30.18 11.25
C ARG A 98 -8.40 29.26 10.43
N GLU A 99 -7.86 28.13 9.97
CA GLU A 99 -8.60 27.15 9.20
C GLU A 99 -9.48 26.23 10.06
N GLY A 100 -9.34 26.31 11.38
CA GLY A 100 -10.14 25.50 12.30
C GLY A 100 -9.74 24.03 12.35
N ILE A 101 -8.51 23.71 12.00
CA ILE A 101 -7.98 22.35 12.03
C ILE A 101 -6.73 22.28 12.90
N SER A 102 -6.29 21.07 13.25
CA SER A 102 -5.07 20.92 14.03
C SER A 102 -3.85 21.29 13.19
N MET A 103 -2.76 21.68 13.87
CA MET A 103 -1.51 21.96 13.17
C MET A 103 -1.02 20.72 12.42
N ASN A 104 -1.19 19.54 13.01
CA ASN A 104 -0.82 18.29 12.36
C ASN A 104 -1.59 18.06 11.05
N GLN A 105 -2.91 18.25 11.08
CA GLN A 105 -3.75 18.12 9.90
C GLN A 105 -3.37 19.13 8.81
N TYR A 106 -3.09 20.36 9.23
CA TYR A 106 -2.68 21.41 8.32
C TYR A 106 -1.36 21.07 7.64
N CYS A 107 -0.38 20.58 8.41
CA CYS A 107 0.92 20.16 7.87
C CYS A 107 0.78 18.99 6.92
N VAL A 108 -0.03 17.99 7.24
CA VAL A 108 -0.28 16.84 6.35
C VAL A 108 -0.87 17.33 5.02
N TYR A 109 -1.81 18.24 5.07
CA TYR A 109 -2.42 18.82 3.88
C TYR A 109 -1.38 19.52 3.00
N LEU A 110 -0.56 20.39 3.59
CA LEU A 110 0.45 21.14 2.86
C LEU A 110 1.50 20.23 2.23
N LEU A 111 2.00 19.26 3.00
CA LEU A 111 3.01 18.34 2.52
C LEU A 111 2.47 17.46 1.39
N SER A 112 1.25 16.95 1.54
CA SER A 112 0.61 16.12 0.53
C SER A 112 0.42 16.90 -0.77
N LYS A 113 -0.07 18.12 -0.68
CA LYS A 113 -0.31 18.99 -1.83
C LYS A 113 0.97 19.29 -2.59
N ASN A 114 2.01 19.68 -1.87
CA ASN A 114 3.27 20.06 -2.49
C ASN A 114 4.02 18.86 -3.06
N ASP A 115 3.98 17.73 -2.40
CA ASP A 115 4.62 16.51 -2.88
C ASP A 115 4.01 16.04 -4.20
N VAL A 116 2.67 16.06 -4.27
CA VAL A 116 1.95 15.70 -5.50
C VAL A 116 2.30 16.66 -6.64
N MET A 117 2.34 17.96 -6.36
CA MET A 117 2.70 18.95 -7.36
C MET A 117 4.14 18.77 -7.85
N PHE A 118 5.06 18.46 -6.96
CA PHE A 118 6.44 18.20 -7.31
C PHE A 118 6.56 16.96 -8.20
N SER A 119 5.86 15.89 -7.85
CA SER A 119 5.84 14.65 -8.64
C SER A 119 5.27 14.88 -10.04
N ALA A 120 4.25 15.71 -10.16
CA ALA A 120 3.62 16.00 -11.44
C ALA A 120 4.55 16.76 -12.41
N LYS A 121 5.56 17.46 -11.91
CA LYS A 121 6.52 18.20 -12.72
C LYS A 121 7.65 17.32 -13.26
N ASN A 122 7.79 16.14 -12.72
CA ASN A 122 8.82 15.17 -13.10
C ASN A 122 8.24 14.12 -14.04
#